data_85832cfb3543c59f961c2e04993f1229
#
_entry.id   85832cfb3543c59f961c2e04993f1229
#
_cell.length_a   1.000
_cell.length_b   1.000
_cell.length_c   1.000
_cell.angle_alpha   90.00
_cell.angle_beta   90.00
_cell.angle_gamma   90.00
#
_symmetry.space_group_name_H-M   'P 1'
#
loop_
_entity.id
_entity.type
_entity.pdbx_description
1 polymer ?
#
loop_
_entity_poly.entity_id
_entity_poly.type
_entity_poly.pdbx_seq_one_letter_code
_entity_poly.pdbx_strand_id
1 'polypeptide(L)'
;MDDITAAVIESVPNTPVTVKMRAGWNVKSLVIPEAGQRLEKIGVKAIALHPRTTKEGYSGSANWDLIKILKNSVSIPIIGNGDVKNPGDVISMFEYTECDAVMIGRAALGNPWFFKEAIAMYKGKKRPSPPTISIRINGCKNHFLNMIKWHGEKTATNLMRKHFGWYLRGFEGASNYRKSLVSASNRDEMFSILNSIV
;
A
#
# COMPACT_ATOMS: atom_id res chain seq x y z
N MET A 1 7.70 20.56 10.03
CA MET A 1 7.60 19.08 10.19
C MET A 1 8.33 18.66 11.45
N ASP A 2 9.53 19.10 11.66
CA ASP A 2 10.41 18.70 12.78
C ASP A 2 9.77 18.98 14.15
N ASP A 3 9.26 20.18 14.40
CA ASP A 3 8.63 20.56 15.69
C ASP A 3 7.39 19.70 16.01
N ILE A 4 6.55 19.42 14.99
CA ILE A 4 5.37 18.56 15.17
C ILE A 4 5.80 17.14 15.51
N THR A 5 6.83 16.63 14.83
CA THR A 5 7.33 15.26 15.07
C THR A 5 7.99 15.16 16.45
N ALA A 6 8.74 16.18 16.87
CA ALA A 6 9.33 16.22 18.21
C ALA A 6 8.26 16.22 19.30
N ALA A 7 7.22 17.05 19.17
CA ALA A 7 6.10 17.09 20.12
C ALA A 7 5.36 15.73 20.21
N VAL A 8 5.20 15.01 19.07
CA VAL A 8 4.63 13.66 19.08
C VAL A 8 5.54 12.69 19.84
N ILE A 9 6.85 12.72 19.60
CA ILE A 9 7.81 11.84 20.29
C ILE A 9 7.77 12.10 21.81
N GLU A 10 7.75 13.36 22.22
CA GLU A 10 7.67 13.75 23.64
C GLU A 10 6.37 13.26 24.29
N SER A 11 5.25 13.30 23.58
CA SER A 11 3.94 12.89 24.11
C SER A 11 3.79 11.37 24.26
N VAL A 12 4.61 10.55 23.58
CA VAL A 12 4.54 9.09 23.60
C VAL A 12 5.92 8.44 23.83
N PRO A 13 6.59 8.70 24.96
CA PRO A 13 8.01 8.36 25.17
C PRO A 13 8.32 6.86 25.07
N ASN A 14 7.33 6.00 25.31
CA ASN A 14 7.47 4.54 25.27
C ASN A 14 7.01 3.91 23.93
N THR A 15 6.61 4.73 22.94
CA THR A 15 6.12 4.25 21.65
C THR A 15 7.06 4.71 20.53
N PRO A 16 7.55 3.80 19.67
CA PRO A 16 8.37 4.20 18.54
C PRO A 16 7.56 5.04 17.54
N VAL A 17 8.05 6.25 17.25
CA VAL A 17 7.45 7.14 16.26
C VAL A 17 8.15 6.96 14.92
N THR A 18 7.39 6.75 13.86
CA THR A 18 7.87 6.64 12.48
C THR A 18 7.24 7.73 11.61
N VAL A 19 7.93 8.12 10.55
CA VAL A 19 7.44 9.15 9.63
C VAL A 19 7.25 8.58 8.23
N LYS A 20 6.09 8.82 7.62
CA LYS A 20 5.88 8.59 6.19
C LYS A 20 5.84 9.91 5.46
N MET A 21 6.68 10.06 4.41
CA MET A 21 6.83 11.32 3.71
C MET A 21 6.94 11.15 2.19
N ARG A 22 6.80 12.27 1.46
CA ARG A 22 7.17 12.42 0.05
C ARG A 22 8.54 13.11 -0.07
N ALA A 23 9.13 13.05 -1.27
CA ALA A 23 10.46 13.62 -1.54
C ALA A 23 10.50 15.16 -1.49
N GLY A 24 9.36 15.83 -1.47
CA GLY A 24 9.26 17.28 -1.43
C GLY A 24 7.96 17.80 -2.05
N TRP A 25 7.83 19.10 -2.19
CA TRP A 25 6.67 19.73 -2.83
C TRP A 25 6.71 19.59 -4.36
N ASN A 26 7.85 19.91 -4.96
CA ASN A 26 8.13 19.76 -6.40
C ASN A 26 9.61 19.45 -6.62
N VAL A 27 10.02 19.23 -7.86
CA VAL A 27 11.41 18.85 -8.22
C VAL A 27 12.47 19.91 -7.87
N LYS A 28 12.07 21.19 -7.70
CA LYS A 28 12.98 22.29 -7.29
C LYS A 28 13.04 22.44 -5.78
N SER A 29 12.20 21.74 -5.02
CA SER A 29 12.11 21.80 -3.54
C SER A 29 12.07 20.37 -2.97
N LEU A 30 13.03 19.57 -3.36
CA LEU A 30 13.30 18.28 -2.73
C LEU A 30 13.85 18.52 -1.32
N VAL A 31 13.47 17.64 -0.40
CA VAL A 31 13.88 17.72 1.01
C VAL A 31 14.74 16.54 1.47
N ILE A 32 15.11 15.68 0.54
CA ILE A 32 15.94 14.50 0.76
C ILE A 32 17.37 14.82 0.32
N PRO A 33 18.41 14.48 1.12
CA PRO A 33 18.35 13.68 2.36
C PRO A 33 18.13 14.48 3.67
N GLU A 34 18.20 15.80 3.66
CA GLU A 34 18.32 16.66 4.85
C GLU A 34 17.15 16.49 5.82
N ALA A 35 15.92 16.33 5.32
CA ALA A 35 14.77 16.06 6.17
C ALA A 35 14.89 14.74 6.93
N GLY A 36 15.45 13.71 6.29
CA GLY A 36 15.70 12.42 6.94
C GLY A 36 16.70 12.54 8.08
N GLN A 37 17.80 13.23 7.86
CA GLN A 37 18.85 13.46 8.87
C GLN A 37 18.30 14.25 10.08
N ARG A 38 17.45 15.28 9.84
CA ARG A 38 16.80 16.01 10.93
C ARG A 38 15.81 15.13 11.70
N LEU A 39 15.01 14.32 11.00
CA LEU A 39 14.07 13.38 11.62
C LEU A 39 14.78 12.33 12.48
N GLU A 40 15.90 11.79 12.03
CA GLU A 40 16.73 10.87 12.81
C GLU A 40 17.25 11.55 14.07
N LYS A 41 17.79 12.77 13.94
CA LYS A 41 18.35 13.56 15.06
C LYS A 41 17.33 13.84 16.17
N ILE A 42 16.06 14.05 15.83
CA ILE A 42 14.98 14.27 16.81
C ILE A 42 14.40 12.96 17.37
N GLY A 43 14.87 11.81 16.93
CA GLY A 43 14.54 10.51 17.54
C GLY A 43 13.50 9.66 16.80
N VAL A 44 13.18 9.96 15.53
CA VAL A 44 12.35 9.11 14.68
C VAL A 44 12.99 7.73 14.52
N LYS A 45 12.19 6.67 14.56
CA LYS A 45 12.68 5.29 14.57
C LYS A 45 12.69 4.60 13.21
N ALA A 46 11.95 5.11 12.23
CA ALA A 46 12.00 4.67 10.83
C ALA A 46 11.35 5.71 9.92
N ILE A 47 11.76 5.75 8.65
CA ILE A 47 11.17 6.63 7.64
C ILE A 47 10.66 5.82 6.46
N ALA A 48 9.38 6.00 6.09
CA ALA A 48 8.83 5.50 4.84
C ALA A 48 8.85 6.61 3.79
N LEU A 49 9.63 6.44 2.72
CA LEU A 49 9.76 7.42 1.65
C LEU A 49 8.99 6.98 0.40
N HIS A 50 8.01 7.80 -0.03
CA HIS A 50 7.47 7.76 -1.38
C HIS A 50 8.22 8.80 -2.22
N PRO A 51 9.08 8.40 -3.16
CA PRO A 51 10.07 9.29 -3.80
C PRO A 51 9.50 10.12 -4.95
N ARG A 52 8.20 10.36 -4.97
CA ARG A 52 7.55 11.40 -5.77
C ARG A 52 7.31 12.64 -4.93
N THR A 53 7.33 13.79 -5.58
CA THR A 53 6.91 15.06 -4.98
C THR A 53 5.39 15.16 -4.88
N THR A 54 4.89 16.13 -4.13
CA THR A 54 3.45 16.37 -3.99
C THR A 54 2.82 16.77 -5.34
N LYS A 55 3.51 17.61 -6.13
CA LYS A 55 3.02 18.05 -7.45
C LYS A 55 2.99 16.95 -8.50
N GLU A 56 3.89 15.98 -8.45
CA GLU A 56 3.86 14.82 -9.36
C GLU A 56 2.66 13.90 -9.10
N GLY A 57 2.13 13.90 -7.90
CA GLY A 57 0.99 13.02 -7.55
C GLY A 57 1.33 11.55 -7.80
N TYR A 58 0.84 11.01 -8.91
CA TYR A 58 1.12 9.65 -9.39
C TYR A 58 1.61 9.63 -10.85
N SER A 59 1.91 10.78 -11.44
CA SER A 59 2.43 10.86 -12.79
C SER A 59 3.89 10.44 -12.87
N GLY A 60 4.35 10.06 -14.05
CA GLY A 60 5.71 9.59 -14.28
C GLY A 60 6.07 8.35 -13.50
N SER A 61 7.35 8.20 -13.16
CA SER A 61 7.91 7.09 -12.37
C SER A 61 8.40 7.58 -11.01
N ALA A 62 8.28 6.73 -9.98
CA ALA A 62 8.86 6.99 -8.68
C ALA A 62 10.39 6.94 -8.77
N ASN A 63 11.08 8.00 -8.36
CA ASN A 63 12.53 8.08 -8.43
C ASN A 63 13.19 7.32 -7.25
N TRP A 64 13.50 6.06 -7.45
CA TRP A 64 14.10 5.21 -6.43
C TRP A 64 15.49 5.65 -5.97
N ASP A 65 16.21 6.48 -6.75
CA ASP A 65 17.49 7.07 -6.33
C ASP A 65 17.35 7.86 -5.03
N LEU A 66 16.22 8.55 -4.84
CA LEU A 66 15.97 9.30 -3.61
C LEU A 66 15.80 8.39 -2.38
N ILE A 67 15.32 7.14 -2.55
CA ILE A 67 15.30 6.15 -1.47
C ILE A 67 16.73 5.73 -1.14
N LYS A 68 17.54 5.43 -2.16
CA LYS A 68 18.96 5.06 -1.99
C LYS A 68 19.76 6.18 -1.34
N ILE A 69 19.58 7.43 -1.77
CA ILE A 69 20.23 8.61 -1.18
C ILE A 69 19.86 8.73 0.29
N LEU A 70 18.56 8.59 0.63
CA LEU A 70 18.10 8.66 2.01
C LEU A 70 18.70 7.52 2.85
N LYS A 71 18.68 6.28 2.33
CA LYS A 71 19.24 5.10 3.02
C LYS A 71 20.71 5.28 3.38
N ASN A 72 21.49 5.86 2.47
CA ASN A 72 22.92 6.12 2.69
C ASN A 72 23.21 7.33 3.61
N SER A 73 22.17 8.09 3.98
CA SER A 73 22.33 9.34 4.73
C SER A 73 21.90 9.26 6.17
N VAL A 74 21.27 8.15 6.60
CA VAL A 74 20.76 7.91 7.95
C VAL A 74 21.02 6.49 8.39
N SER A 75 21.04 6.26 9.72
CA SER A 75 21.24 4.92 10.32
C SER A 75 19.93 4.21 10.64
N ILE A 76 18.83 4.97 10.76
CA ILE A 76 17.51 4.40 11.06
C ILE A 76 16.93 3.65 9.84
N PRO A 77 16.06 2.66 10.06
CA PRO A 77 15.44 1.90 8.98
C PRO A 77 14.69 2.77 7.97
N ILE A 78 14.92 2.50 6.69
CA ILE A 78 14.22 3.13 5.56
C ILE A 78 13.28 2.14 4.90
N ILE A 79 12.02 2.56 4.74
CA ILE A 79 10.96 1.79 4.08
C ILE A 79 10.73 2.41 2.71
N GLY A 80 11.17 1.71 1.64
CA GLY A 80 10.95 2.12 0.26
C GLY A 80 9.48 1.98 -0.14
N ASN A 81 8.95 2.97 -0.86
CA ASN A 81 7.57 2.96 -1.36
C ASN A 81 7.48 3.62 -2.74
N GLY A 82 6.61 3.14 -3.58
CA GLY A 82 6.31 3.72 -4.90
C GLY A 82 6.62 2.76 -6.05
N ASP A 83 5.66 2.65 -6.97
CA ASP A 83 5.70 1.87 -8.21
C ASP A 83 6.04 0.37 -8.07
N VAL A 84 5.83 -0.20 -6.91
CA VAL A 84 5.81 -1.65 -6.72
C VAL A 84 4.50 -2.18 -7.29
N LYS A 85 4.54 -2.74 -8.50
CA LYS A 85 3.38 -3.19 -9.29
C LYS A 85 3.22 -4.71 -9.29
N ASN A 86 4.33 -5.43 -9.19
CA ASN A 86 4.40 -6.88 -9.15
C ASN A 86 5.40 -7.36 -8.08
N PRO A 87 5.35 -8.64 -7.65
CA PRO A 87 6.24 -9.16 -6.63
C PRO A 87 7.74 -9.03 -6.93
N GLY A 88 8.14 -9.05 -8.22
CA GLY A 88 9.52 -8.85 -8.64
C GLY A 88 10.04 -7.44 -8.33
N ASP A 89 9.18 -6.43 -8.42
CA ASP A 89 9.55 -5.05 -8.10
C ASP A 89 9.97 -4.88 -6.63
N VAL A 90 9.47 -5.77 -5.73
CA VAL A 90 9.90 -5.78 -4.32
C VAL A 90 11.37 -6.16 -4.22
N ILE A 91 11.79 -7.18 -4.97
CA ILE A 91 13.20 -7.62 -5.00
C ILE A 91 14.06 -6.52 -5.60
N SER A 92 13.66 -5.99 -6.76
CA SER A 92 14.38 -4.90 -7.43
C SER A 92 14.54 -3.66 -6.54
N MET A 93 13.51 -3.32 -5.73
CA MET A 93 13.60 -2.20 -4.81
C MET A 93 14.63 -2.46 -3.69
N PHE A 94 14.65 -3.66 -3.09
CA PHE A 94 15.67 -4.03 -2.11
C PHE A 94 17.07 -3.98 -2.70
N GLU A 95 17.27 -4.62 -3.86
CA GLU A 95 18.59 -4.71 -4.53
C GLU A 95 19.10 -3.34 -4.96
N TYR A 96 18.22 -2.50 -5.50
CA TYR A 96 18.64 -1.19 -6.03
C TYR A 96 18.85 -0.14 -4.95
N THR A 97 17.95 -0.07 -3.95
CA THR A 97 17.93 1.02 -2.97
C THR A 97 18.58 0.65 -1.64
N GLU A 98 18.79 -0.63 -1.39
CA GLU A 98 19.29 -1.17 -0.11
C GLU A 98 18.40 -0.81 1.10
N CYS A 99 17.12 -0.47 0.85
CA CYS A 99 16.16 -0.15 1.93
C CYS A 99 15.89 -1.36 2.82
N ASP A 100 15.49 -1.12 4.06
CA ASP A 100 15.29 -2.16 5.08
C ASP A 100 13.93 -2.86 4.96
N ALA A 101 12.95 -2.19 4.34
CA ALA A 101 11.62 -2.74 4.07
C ALA A 101 10.98 -2.10 2.83
N VAL A 102 9.97 -2.76 2.27
CA VAL A 102 9.21 -2.25 1.12
C VAL A 102 7.74 -2.11 1.48
N MET A 103 7.19 -0.91 1.33
CA MET A 103 5.77 -0.61 1.51
C MET A 103 5.02 -0.76 0.19
N ILE A 104 4.04 -1.67 0.17
CA ILE A 104 3.20 -1.94 -0.99
C ILE A 104 1.89 -1.17 -0.86
N GLY A 105 1.54 -0.39 -1.88
CA GLY A 105 0.30 0.38 -1.94
C GLY A 105 -0.72 -0.24 -2.90
N ARG A 106 -0.89 0.37 -4.06
CA ARG A 106 -1.93 0.06 -5.05
C ARG A 106 -1.96 -1.39 -5.53
N ALA A 107 -0.82 -2.07 -5.58
CA ALA A 107 -0.73 -3.47 -6.02
C ALA A 107 -1.45 -4.46 -5.08
N ALA A 108 -1.66 -4.09 -3.81
CA ALA A 108 -2.40 -4.90 -2.85
C ALA A 108 -3.93 -4.69 -2.93
N LEU A 109 -4.42 -3.68 -3.67
CA LEU A 109 -5.86 -3.42 -3.80
C LEU A 109 -6.56 -4.55 -4.54
N GLY A 110 -7.46 -5.24 -3.85
CA GLY A 110 -8.15 -6.44 -4.33
C GLY A 110 -7.23 -7.65 -4.54
N ASN A 111 -6.00 -7.57 -4.06
CA ASN A 111 -4.98 -8.62 -4.21
C ASN A 111 -4.14 -8.78 -2.92
N PRO A 112 -4.72 -9.23 -1.80
CA PRO A 112 -3.95 -9.48 -0.57
C PRO A 112 -2.92 -10.60 -0.73
N TRP A 113 -3.05 -11.47 -1.72
CA TRP A 113 -2.11 -12.55 -2.04
C TRP A 113 -0.76 -12.05 -2.54
N PHE A 114 -0.67 -10.80 -2.99
CA PHE A 114 0.57 -10.14 -3.40
C PHE A 114 1.69 -10.32 -2.37
N PHE A 115 1.38 -10.14 -1.08
CA PHE A 115 2.37 -10.27 -0.01
C PHE A 115 2.93 -11.71 0.09
N LYS A 116 2.08 -12.73 -0.03
CA LYS A 116 2.51 -14.13 -0.04
C LYS A 116 3.46 -14.42 -1.21
N GLU A 117 3.14 -13.88 -2.39
CA GLU A 117 3.96 -14.03 -3.60
C GLU A 117 5.31 -13.31 -3.42
N ALA A 118 5.31 -12.05 -2.97
CA ALA A 118 6.51 -11.26 -2.74
C ALA A 118 7.44 -11.91 -1.71
N ILE A 119 6.90 -12.38 -0.58
CA ILE A 119 7.68 -13.07 0.47
C ILE A 119 8.27 -14.39 -0.06
N ALA A 120 7.52 -15.16 -0.87
CA ALA A 120 8.04 -16.40 -1.44
C ALA A 120 9.22 -16.11 -2.37
N MET A 121 9.10 -15.13 -3.25
CA MET A 121 10.18 -14.72 -4.17
C MET A 121 11.39 -14.16 -3.41
N TYR A 122 11.17 -13.30 -2.42
CA TYR A 122 12.25 -12.75 -1.58
C TYR A 122 13.06 -13.84 -0.86
N LYS A 123 12.39 -14.95 -0.48
CA LYS A 123 13.03 -16.13 0.14
C LYS A 123 13.59 -17.11 -0.89
N GLY A 124 13.70 -16.76 -2.17
CA GLY A 124 14.17 -17.65 -3.23
C GLY A 124 13.28 -18.86 -3.50
N LYS A 125 12.00 -18.82 -3.05
CA LYS A 125 11.06 -19.91 -3.25
C LYS A 125 10.27 -19.71 -4.56
N LYS A 126 9.72 -20.83 -5.09
CA LYS A 126 8.82 -20.76 -6.24
C LYS A 126 7.63 -19.85 -5.94
N ARG A 127 7.33 -18.95 -6.88
CA ARG A 127 6.15 -18.09 -6.82
C ARG A 127 4.88 -18.94 -6.69
N PRO A 128 4.00 -18.67 -5.71
CA PRO A 128 2.71 -19.36 -5.60
C PRO A 128 1.85 -19.13 -6.85
N SER A 129 1.01 -20.09 -7.17
CA SER A 129 0.01 -19.94 -8.24
C SER A 129 -0.95 -18.78 -7.90
N PRO A 130 -1.39 -18.00 -8.90
CA PRO A 130 -2.40 -16.98 -8.70
C PRO A 130 -3.68 -17.54 -8.07
N PRO A 131 -4.39 -16.76 -7.26
CA PRO A 131 -5.65 -17.20 -6.67
C PRO A 131 -6.71 -17.46 -7.76
N THR A 132 -7.47 -18.54 -7.63
CA THR A 132 -8.63 -18.82 -8.48
C THR A 132 -9.71 -17.74 -8.29
N ILE A 133 -10.68 -17.67 -9.21
CA ILE A 133 -11.83 -16.76 -9.08
C ILE A 133 -12.56 -17.01 -7.76
N SER A 134 -12.80 -18.28 -7.41
CA SER A 134 -13.46 -18.64 -6.13
C SER A 134 -12.70 -18.12 -4.91
N ILE A 135 -11.38 -18.29 -4.86
CA ILE A 135 -10.54 -17.75 -3.76
C ILE A 135 -10.66 -16.22 -3.70
N ARG A 136 -10.65 -15.54 -4.86
CA ARG A 136 -10.77 -14.07 -4.91
C ARG A 136 -12.14 -13.59 -4.43
N ILE A 137 -13.22 -14.25 -4.83
CA ILE A 137 -14.58 -13.93 -4.40
C ILE A 137 -14.74 -14.15 -2.89
N ASN A 138 -14.23 -15.26 -2.37
CA ASN A 138 -14.24 -15.52 -0.92
C ASN A 138 -13.42 -14.47 -0.13
N GLY A 139 -12.26 -14.07 -0.64
CA GLY A 139 -11.47 -12.98 -0.07
C GLY A 139 -12.21 -11.64 -0.08
N CYS A 140 -12.93 -11.33 -1.16
CA CYS A 140 -13.78 -10.16 -1.29
C CYS A 140 -14.93 -10.17 -0.26
N LYS A 141 -15.63 -11.29 -0.10
CA LYS A 141 -16.70 -11.47 0.89
C LYS A 141 -16.17 -11.27 2.32
N ASN A 142 -15.04 -11.88 2.65
CA ASN A 142 -14.42 -11.73 3.97
C ASN A 142 -13.99 -10.28 4.24
N HIS A 143 -13.45 -9.58 3.24
CA HIS A 143 -13.13 -8.16 3.35
C HIS A 143 -14.39 -7.35 3.65
N PHE A 144 -15.49 -7.59 2.93
CA PHE A 144 -16.74 -6.90 3.16
C PHE A 144 -17.30 -7.15 4.56
N LEU A 145 -17.32 -8.41 5.03
CA LEU A 145 -17.75 -8.75 6.40
C LEU A 145 -16.92 -8.03 7.47
N ASN A 146 -15.60 -7.97 7.28
CA ASN A 146 -14.73 -7.22 8.20
C ASN A 146 -15.04 -5.72 8.19
N MET A 147 -15.30 -5.14 7.03
CA MET A 147 -15.72 -3.74 6.93
C MET A 147 -17.05 -3.47 7.63
N ILE A 148 -18.02 -4.39 7.50
CA ILE A 148 -19.31 -4.30 8.23
C ILE A 148 -19.06 -4.31 9.74
N LYS A 149 -18.22 -5.21 10.21
CA LYS A 149 -17.87 -5.31 11.63
C LYS A 149 -17.30 -4.00 12.19
N TRP A 150 -16.47 -3.28 11.43
CA TRP A 150 -15.77 -2.07 11.88
C TRP A 150 -16.53 -0.77 11.64
N HIS A 151 -17.31 -0.69 10.55
CA HIS A 151 -17.92 0.56 10.09
C HIS A 151 -19.44 0.55 10.08
N GLY A 152 -20.08 -0.60 10.39
CA GLY A 152 -21.50 -0.82 10.18
C GLY A 152 -21.85 -1.06 8.70
N GLU A 153 -23.01 -1.66 8.45
CA GLU A 153 -23.39 -2.14 7.11
C GLU A 153 -23.51 -1.02 6.07
N LYS A 154 -24.19 0.08 6.40
CA LYS A 154 -24.40 1.20 5.47
C LYS A 154 -23.07 1.80 4.96
N THR A 155 -22.15 2.05 5.88
CA THR A 155 -20.83 2.62 5.54
C THR A 155 -19.99 1.61 4.77
N ALA A 156 -19.96 0.35 5.21
CA ALA A 156 -19.21 -0.72 4.56
C ALA A 156 -19.69 -0.96 3.13
N THR A 157 -21.00 -0.98 2.88
CA THR A 157 -21.62 -1.11 1.55
C THR A 157 -21.10 -0.03 0.59
N ASN A 158 -21.09 1.22 1.04
CA ASN A 158 -20.59 2.33 0.21
C ASN A 158 -19.08 2.21 -0.05
N LEU A 159 -18.29 1.87 0.96
CA LEU A 159 -16.84 1.75 0.83
C LEU A 159 -16.43 0.58 -0.06
N MET A 160 -17.16 -0.55 0.01
CA MET A 160 -16.85 -1.76 -0.78
C MET A 160 -17.05 -1.57 -2.28
N ARG A 161 -17.90 -0.65 -2.76
CA ARG A 161 -18.11 -0.40 -4.19
C ARG A 161 -16.81 -0.23 -4.97
N LYS A 162 -15.87 0.54 -4.46
CA LYS A 162 -14.54 0.70 -5.08
C LYS A 162 -13.68 -0.58 -5.00
N HIS A 163 -13.79 -1.34 -3.89
CA HIS A 163 -13.03 -2.57 -3.70
C HIS A 163 -13.50 -3.69 -4.64
N PHE A 164 -14.79 -3.81 -4.92
CA PHE A 164 -15.29 -4.74 -5.94
C PHE A 164 -14.60 -4.53 -7.29
N GLY A 165 -14.36 -3.27 -7.69
CA GLY A 165 -13.65 -2.94 -8.91
C GLY A 165 -12.23 -3.52 -8.97
N TRP A 166 -11.57 -3.70 -7.84
CA TRP A 166 -10.22 -4.27 -7.75
C TRP A 166 -10.24 -5.80 -7.65
N TYR A 167 -11.18 -6.41 -6.90
CA TYR A 167 -11.30 -7.86 -6.80
C TYR A 167 -11.77 -8.51 -8.10
N LEU A 168 -12.70 -7.86 -8.81
CA LEU A 168 -13.36 -8.38 -10.00
C LEU A 168 -12.65 -7.93 -11.29
N ARG A 169 -11.49 -8.50 -11.58
CA ARG A 169 -10.69 -8.19 -12.77
C ARG A 169 -10.23 -9.48 -13.45
N GLY A 170 -10.12 -9.43 -14.80
CA GLY A 170 -9.41 -10.45 -15.57
C GLY A 170 -10.13 -11.79 -15.69
N PHE A 171 -11.47 -11.79 -15.68
CA PHE A 171 -12.29 -12.94 -16.03
C PHE A 171 -13.51 -12.50 -16.84
N GLU A 172 -14.12 -13.43 -17.56
CA GLU A 172 -15.28 -13.17 -18.42
C GLU A 172 -16.47 -12.67 -17.60
N GLY A 173 -17.20 -11.70 -18.10
CA GLY A 173 -18.36 -11.09 -17.40
C GLY A 173 -18.03 -10.16 -16.24
N ALA A 174 -16.77 -10.01 -15.83
CA ALA A 174 -16.36 -9.19 -14.68
C ALA A 174 -16.90 -7.75 -14.75
N SER A 175 -17.03 -7.17 -15.95
CA SER A 175 -17.57 -5.82 -16.13
C SER A 175 -19.04 -5.72 -15.69
N ASN A 176 -19.85 -6.71 -16.03
CA ASN A 176 -21.28 -6.74 -15.69
C ASN A 176 -21.47 -6.91 -14.18
N TYR A 177 -20.75 -7.83 -13.57
CA TYR A 177 -20.77 -8.01 -12.11
C TYR A 177 -20.36 -6.74 -11.35
N ARG A 178 -19.31 -6.02 -11.83
CA ARG A 178 -18.93 -4.74 -11.22
C ARG A 178 -20.06 -3.70 -11.30
N LYS A 179 -20.75 -3.59 -12.45
CA LYS A 179 -21.89 -2.68 -12.60
C LYS A 179 -22.99 -3.03 -11.61
N SER A 180 -23.40 -4.30 -11.55
CA SER A 180 -24.43 -4.76 -10.61
C SER A 180 -24.06 -4.48 -9.15
N LEU A 181 -22.83 -4.77 -8.73
CA LEU A 181 -22.36 -4.54 -7.37
C LEU A 181 -22.27 -3.05 -6.98
N VAL A 182 -21.97 -2.16 -7.95
CA VAL A 182 -21.96 -0.71 -7.69
C VAL A 182 -23.41 -0.18 -7.52
N SER A 183 -24.38 -0.77 -8.20
CA SER A 183 -25.79 -0.40 -8.13
C SER A 183 -26.51 -1.03 -6.94
N ALA A 184 -25.98 -2.11 -6.38
CA ALA A 184 -26.59 -2.83 -5.26
C ALA A 184 -26.73 -1.92 -4.02
N SER A 185 -27.87 -2.03 -3.34
CA SER A 185 -28.28 -1.11 -2.29
C SER A 185 -27.93 -1.61 -0.88
N ASN A 186 -27.79 -2.92 -0.71
CA ASN A 186 -27.58 -3.55 0.58
C ASN A 186 -26.64 -4.76 0.49
N ARG A 187 -26.27 -5.28 1.66
CA ARG A 187 -25.37 -6.42 1.82
C ARG A 187 -25.89 -7.68 1.09
N ASP A 188 -27.15 -8.02 1.28
CA ASP A 188 -27.69 -9.31 0.82
C ASP A 188 -27.75 -9.37 -0.71
N GLU A 189 -28.08 -8.26 -1.35
CA GLU A 189 -28.03 -8.11 -2.80
C GLU A 189 -26.57 -8.24 -3.30
N MET A 190 -25.59 -7.60 -2.66
CA MET A 190 -24.17 -7.73 -3.00
C MET A 190 -23.65 -9.16 -2.84
N PHE A 191 -24.07 -9.86 -1.76
CA PHE A 191 -23.69 -11.26 -1.55
C PHE A 191 -24.33 -12.17 -2.57
N SER A 192 -25.60 -11.97 -2.95
CA SER A 192 -26.27 -12.71 -4.01
C SER A 192 -25.51 -12.60 -5.33
N ILE A 193 -25.11 -11.39 -5.73
CA ILE A 193 -24.30 -11.16 -6.94
C ILE A 193 -22.95 -11.87 -6.83
N LEU A 194 -22.24 -11.75 -5.68
CA LEU A 194 -20.94 -12.41 -5.50
C LEU A 194 -21.06 -13.95 -5.51
N ASN A 195 -22.19 -14.50 -5.03
CA ASN A 195 -22.46 -15.93 -5.06
C ASN A 195 -22.74 -16.45 -6.50
N SER A 196 -23.27 -15.63 -7.39
CA SER A 196 -23.54 -16.03 -8.77
C SER A 196 -22.30 -16.05 -9.68
N ILE A 197 -21.13 -15.62 -9.18
CA ILE A 197 -19.88 -15.64 -9.93
C ILE A 197 -19.19 -17.02 -9.86
N VAL A 198 -19.46 -17.82 -8.82
CA VAL A 198 -18.79 -19.11 -8.52
C VAL A 198 -19.78 -20.13 -8.03
#